data_08ef28c6f16945a1a468a3eb6e4aab4c
#
_entry.id   08ef28c6f16945a1a468a3eb6e4aab4c
#
_cell.length_a   1.000
_cell.length_b   1.000
_cell.length_c   1.000
_cell.angle_alpha   90.00
_cell.angle_beta   90.00
_cell.angle_gamma   90.00
#
_symmetry.space_group_name_H-M   'P 1'
#
loop_
_entity.id
_entity.type
_entity.pdbx_description
1 polymer ?
#
loop_
_entity_poly.entity_id
_entity_poly.type
_entity_poly.pdbx_seq_one_letter_code
_entity_poly.pdbx_strand_id
1 'polypeptide(L)'
;MYDLFNAGDRDFAFYAGAIGATRRRVLDLGCGTGTFARRLAAAGHDVVAIDPARAMIGYARRQPGADAVRWFACALDGLPPGTPFDAVVMTGHAFQCLLTDDDIDATLRGVRRVLADGGRFLFDTRNPRTEPWRAWTPAQSARRIESHEFGIVDLHHAVRAIDGAVVTFDTHYRFRRDDTLLTNTSRLRFIAQPELQARVIAAGFPAADWCGDWDPAPFDEATSAEIIAICRA
;
A
#
# COMPACT_ATOMS: atom_id res chain seq x y z
N MET A 1 -3.95 -12.54 10.20
CA MET A 1 -5.26 -11.87 10.23
C MET A 1 -5.35 -10.74 9.20
N TYR A 2 -4.42 -9.79 9.14
CA TYR A 2 -4.43 -8.70 8.16
C TYR A 2 -4.68 -9.19 6.71
N ASP A 3 -3.94 -10.19 6.26
CA ASP A 3 -4.03 -10.72 4.90
C ASP A 3 -5.38 -11.37 4.58
N LEU A 4 -6.09 -11.91 5.58
CA LEU A 4 -7.40 -12.54 5.36
C LEU A 4 -8.47 -11.53 4.96
N PHE A 5 -8.37 -10.30 5.43
CA PHE A 5 -9.33 -9.23 5.13
C PHE A 5 -8.91 -8.34 3.96
N ASN A 6 -7.61 -8.39 3.58
CA ASN A 6 -7.02 -7.58 2.52
C ASN A 6 -6.49 -8.45 1.37
N ALA A 7 -6.98 -9.67 1.22
CA ALA A 7 -6.61 -10.56 0.12
C ALA A 7 -7.26 -10.06 -1.18
N GLY A 8 -6.53 -9.26 -1.93
CA GLY A 8 -6.83 -8.89 -3.31
C GLY A 8 -5.74 -9.45 -4.22
N ASP A 9 -6.10 -10.07 -5.34
CA ASP A 9 -5.12 -10.51 -6.34
C ASP A 9 -5.05 -9.54 -7.54
N ARG A 10 -6.05 -8.67 -7.71
CA ARG A 10 -6.13 -7.76 -8.86
C ARG A 10 -5.05 -6.68 -8.82
N ASP A 11 -4.85 -6.06 -7.65
CA ASP A 11 -3.81 -5.07 -7.41
C ASP A 11 -2.41 -5.66 -7.64
N PHE A 12 -2.13 -6.83 -7.08
CA PHE A 12 -0.83 -7.51 -7.27
C PHE A 12 -0.57 -7.90 -8.73
N ALA A 13 -1.60 -8.35 -9.46
CA ALA A 13 -1.48 -8.66 -10.88
C ALA A 13 -1.17 -7.40 -11.71
N PHE A 14 -1.83 -6.28 -11.40
CA PHE A 14 -1.57 -4.99 -12.03
C PHE A 14 -0.12 -4.53 -11.81
N TYR A 15 0.34 -4.51 -10.56
CA TYR A 15 1.70 -4.10 -10.22
C TYR A 15 2.77 -5.02 -10.84
N ALA A 16 2.57 -6.33 -10.77
CA ALA A 16 3.48 -7.29 -11.39
C ALA A 16 3.56 -7.09 -12.91
N GLY A 17 2.44 -6.84 -13.58
CA GLY A 17 2.40 -6.49 -14.99
C GLY A 17 3.14 -5.20 -15.32
N ALA A 18 2.96 -4.15 -14.51
CA ALA A 18 3.64 -2.86 -14.68
C ALA A 18 5.16 -2.91 -14.41
N ILE A 19 5.61 -3.79 -13.49
CA ILE A 19 7.03 -4.08 -13.26
C ILE A 19 7.61 -4.88 -14.43
N GLY A 20 6.86 -5.83 -14.97
CA GLY A 20 7.23 -6.70 -16.09
C GLY A 20 7.94 -7.98 -15.66
N ALA A 21 8.02 -8.96 -16.58
CA ALA A 21 8.55 -10.29 -16.30
C ALA A 21 10.08 -10.39 -16.25
N THR A 22 10.80 -9.39 -16.78
CA THR A 22 12.27 -9.36 -16.73
C THR A 22 12.73 -9.12 -15.30
N ARG A 23 13.75 -9.85 -14.84
CA ARG A 23 14.32 -9.67 -13.51
C ARG A 23 14.65 -8.19 -13.24
N ARG A 24 14.10 -7.65 -12.18
CA ARG A 24 14.26 -6.28 -11.72
C ARG A 24 14.70 -6.27 -10.26
N ARG A 25 15.37 -5.21 -9.86
CA ARG A 25 15.59 -4.89 -8.45
C ARG A 25 14.43 -4.02 -7.96
N VAL A 26 13.62 -4.56 -7.04
CA VAL A 26 12.36 -3.94 -6.60
C VAL A 26 12.44 -3.61 -5.12
N LEU A 27 11.99 -2.40 -4.75
CA LEU A 27 11.72 -2.00 -3.37
C LEU A 27 10.21 -2.03 -3.12
N ASP A 28 9.78 -2.85 -2.17
CA ASP A 28 8.42 -2.84 -1.62
C ASP A 28 8.40 -1.94 -0.37
N LEU A 29 7.89 -0.72 -0.51
CA LEU A 29 7.88 0.33 0.50
C LEU A 29 6.54 0.34 1.25
N GLY A 30 6.56 0.09 2.56
CA GLY A 30 5.35 -0.16 3.36
C GLY A 30 4.80 -1.57 3.11
N CYS A 31 5.69 -2.56 3.05
CA CYS A 31 5.38 -3.92 2.62
C CYS A 31 4.44 -4.71 3.56
N GLY A 32 4.15 -4.22 4.75
CA GLY A 32 3.28 -4.86 5.72
C GLY A 32 3.70 -6.30 6.04
N THR A 33 2.80 -7.26 5.78
CA THR A 33 3.02 -8.71 5.97
C THR A 33 3.91 -9.34 4.89
N GLY A 34 4.33 -8.57 3.89
CA GLY A 34 5.26 -8.97 2.84
C GLY A 34 4.69 -9.92 1.79
N THR A 35 3.38 -10.00 1.64
CA THR A 35 2.74 -10.89 0.67
C THR A 35 3.16 -10.56 -0.75
N PHE A 36 3.15 -9.29 -1.14
CA PHE A 36 3.58 -8.89 -2.48
C PHE A 36 5.07 -9.04 -2.69
N ALA A 37 5.92 -8.65 -1.72
CA ALA A 37 7.37 -8.85 -1.77
C ALA A 37 7.77 -10.31 -2.06
N ARG A 38 7.12 -11.27 -1.37
CA ARG A 38 7.38 -12.70 -1.58
C ARG A 38 6.92 -13.18 -2.96
N ARG A 39 5.80 -12.67 -3.48
CA ARG A 39 5.32 -12.97 -4.85
C ARG A 39 6.30 -12.47 -5.90
N LEU A 40 6.82 -11.24 -5.74
CA LEU A 40 7.84 -10.68 -6.64
C LEU A 40 9.14 -11.51 -6.60
N ALA A 41 9.59 -11.91 -5.42
CA ALA A 41 10.79 -12.75 -5.28
C ALA A 41 10.57 -14.12 -5.93
N ALA A 42 9.40 -14.75 -5.76
CA ALA A 42 9.05 -16.01 -6.42
C ALA A 42 8.97 -15.88 -7.95
N ALA A 43 8.66 -14.68 -8.47
CA ALA A 43 8.71 -14.36 -9.90
C ALA A 43 10.15 -14.08 -10.42
N GLY A 44 11.17 -14.15 -9.56
CA GLY A 44 12.58 -14.02 -9.93
C GLY A 44 13.17 -12.61 -9.80
N HIS A 45 12.45 -11.66 -9.21
CA HIS A 45 12.97 -10.31 -8.92
C HIS A 45 13.93 -10.31 -7.71
N ASP A 46 14.86 -9.35 -7.68
CA ASP A 46 15.71 -9.06 -6.51
C ASP A 46 14.94 -8.07 -5.60
N VAL A 47 14.37 -8.56 -4.51
CA VAL A 47 13.41 -7.80 -3.71
C VAL A 47 14.01 -7.34 -2.38
N VAL A 48 13.87 -6.04 -2.11
CA VAL A 48 14.03 -5.43 -0.80
C VAL A 48 12.65 -4.99 -0.33
N ALA A 49 12.31 -5.27 0.92
CA ALA A 49 11.03 -4.90 1.50
C ALA A 49 11.24 -4.17 2.82
N ILE A 50 10.59 -3.04 2.98
CA ILE A 50 10.69 -2.21 4.19
C ILE A 50 9.32 -1.83 4.73
N ASP A 51 9.23 -1.79 6.05
CA ASP A 51 8.06 -1.31 6.79
C ASP A 51 8.51 -0.77 8.15
N PRO A 52 8.05 0.41 8.59
CA PRO A 52 8.41 0.93 9.91
C PRO A 52 7.85 0.08 11.07
N ALA A 53 6.79 -0.69 10.84
CA ALA A 53 6.18 -1.56 11.84
C ALA A 53 7.01 -2.85 12.03
N ARG A 54 7.86 -2.88 13.05
CA ARG A 54 8.71 -4.05 13.40
C ARG A 54 7.93 -5.35 13.49
N ALA A 55 6.68 -5.30 13.98
CA ALA A 55 5.81 -6.46 14.12
C ALA A 55 5.43 -7.05 12.75
N MET A 56 5.18 -6.21 11.74
CA MET A 56 4.90 -6.62 10.36
C MET A 56 6.10 -7.32 9.74
N ILE A 57 7.29 -6.73 9.84
CA ILE A 57 8.53 -7.35 9.35
C ILE A 57 8.82 -8.66 10.10
N GLY A 58 8.62 -8.68 11.41
CA GLY A 58 8.76 -9.91 12.21
C GLY A 58 7.80 -11.02 11.77
N TYR A 59 6.59 -10.68 11.36
CA TYR A 59 5.64 -11.62 10.78
C TYR A 59 6.07 -12.06 9.38
N ALA A 60 6.40 -11.11 8.50
CA ALA A 60 6.80 -11.36 7.11
C ALA A 60 7.97 -12.35 7.01
N ARG A 61 8.99 -12.19 7.85
CA ARG A 61 10.18 -13.06 7.91
C ARG A 61 9.88 -14.52 8.25
N ARG A 62 8.74 -14.80 8.87
CA ARG A 62 8.33 -16.18 9.25
C ARG A 62 7.46 -16.86 8.18
N GLN A 63 7.12 -16.15 7.10
CA GLN A 63 6.26 -16.70 6.08
C GLN A 63 7.04 -17.55 5.07
N PRO A 64 6.43 -18.55 4.45
CA PRO A 64 7.05 -19.33 3.37
C PRO A 64 7.58 -18.42 2.25
N GLY A 65 8.82 -18.67 1.80
CA GLY A 65 9.48 -17.88 0.75
C GLY A 65 10.10 -16.56 1.23
N ALA A 66 10.08 -16.26 2.52
CA ALA A 66 10.66 -15.05 3.08
C ALA A 66 12.19 -14.94 2.89
N ASP A 67 12.88 -16.07 2.80
CA ASP A 67 14.35 -16.13 2.64
C ASP A 67 14.83 -15.52 1.31
N ALA A 68 13.94 -15.43 0.31
CA ALA A 68 14.23 -14.83 -0.98
C ALA A 68 14.13 -13.29 -0.98
N VAL A 69 13.75 -12.67 0.14
CA VAL A 69 13.53 -11.22 0.26
C VAL A 69 14.45 -10.63 1.34
N ARG A 70 14.99 -9.44 1.09
CA ARG A 70 15.74 -8.68 2.09
C ARG A 70 14.81 -7.74 2.85
N TRP A 71 14.65 -7.97 4.16
CA TRP A 71 13.70 -7.27 5.01
C TRP A 71 14.38 -6.26 5.94
N PHE A 72 13.85 -5.03 6.00
CA PHE A 72 14.29 -4.02 6.96
C PHE A 72 13.09 -3.39 7.69
N ALA A 73 13.21 -3.29 9.01
CA ALA A 73 12.20 -2.63 9.85
C ALA A 73 12.53 -1.15 10.00
N CYS A 74 12.29 -0.37 8.94
CA CYS A 74 12.59 1.06 8.88
C CYS A 74 11.66 1.78 7.89
N ALA A 75 11.63 3.12 7.97
CA ALA A 75 11.14 3.97 6.92
C ALA A 75 12.20 4.13 5.81
N LEU A 76 11.86 4.82 4.73
CA LEU A 76 12.73 4.94 3.55
C LEU A 76 14.08 5.61 3.83
N ASP A 77 14.11 6.58 4.73
CA ASP A 77 15.32 7.28 5.16
C ASP A 77 16.29 6.41 5.96
N GLY A 78 15.76 5.37 6.61
CA GLY A 78 16.53 4.36 7.34
C GLY A 78 17.02 3.19 6.47
N LEU A 79 16.69 3.18 5.17
CA LEU A 79 17.16 2.14 4.27
C LEU A 79 18.68 2.26 4.05
N PRO A 80 19.48 1.21 4.27
CA PRO A 80 20.91 1.24 3.99
C PRO A 80 21.23 1.62 2.54
N PRO A 81 22.27 2.41 2.30
CA PRO A 81 22.73 2.71 0.93
C PRO A 81 22.96 1.44 0.11
N GLY A 82 22.64 1.49 -1.17
CA GLY A 82 22.78 0.34 -2.05
C GLY A 82 22.64 0.69 -3.52
N THR A 83 22.63 -0.35 -4.35
CA THR A 83 22.35 -0.21 -5.78
C THR A 83 20.95 0.37 -6.00
N PRO A 84 20.77 1.30 -6.94
CA PRO A 84 19.44 1.84 -7.26
C PRO A 84 18.44 0.76 -7.66
N PHE A 85 17.14 1.07 -7.49
CA PHE A 85 16.04 0.18 -7.81
C PHE A 85 15.49 0.45 -9.21
N ASP A 86 15.13 -0.60 -9.93
CA ASP A 86 14.41 -0.49 -11.22
C ASP A 86 12.94 -0.13 -11.00
N ALA A 87 12.39 -0.54 -9.85
CA ALA A 87 11.03 -0.21 -9.44
C ALA A 87 10.93 -0.04 -7.92
N VAL A 88 10.12 0.92 -7.50
CA VAL A 88 9.65 1.07 -6.12
C VAL A 88 8.13 0.95 -6.15
N VAL A 89 7.56 0.21 -5.22
CA VAL A 89 6.10 0.05 -5.11
C VAL A 89 5.62 0.39 -3.70
N MET A 90 4.45 1.01 -3.60
CA MET A 90 3.69 1.18 -2.36
C MET A 90 2.26 0.67 -2.62
N THR A 91 1.99 -0.58 -2.24
CA THR A 91 0.73 -1.27 -2.53
C THR A 91 -0.25 -1.21 -1.37
N GLY A 92 -1.52 -1.54 -1.64
CA GLY A 92 -2.53 -1.69 -0.58
C GLY A 92 -2.86 -0.39 0.15
N HIS A 93 -2.83 0.72 -0.54
CA HIS A 93 -3.08 2.07 -0.02
C HIS A 93 -2.07 2.52 1.05
N ALA A 94 -0.86 1.95 1.06
CA ALA A 94 0.20 2.35 2.00
C ALA A 94 0.54 3.84 1.88
N PHE A 95 0.40 4.44 0.68
CA PHE A 95 0.60 5.87 0.45
C PHE A 95 -0.34 6.74 1.30
N GLN A 96 -1.56 6.29 1.60
CA GLN A 96 -2.51 7.01 2.46
C GLN A 96 -2.08 7.10 3.93
N CYS A 97 -1.09 6.32 4.36
CA CYS A 97 -0.50 6.42 5.70
C CYS A 97 0.44 7.63 5.85
N LEU A 98 0.80 8.31 4.77
CA LEU A 98 1.53 9.57 4.77
C LEU A 98 0.56 10.71 5.10
N LEU A 99 0.55 11.15 6.36
CA LEU A 99 -0.52 12.00 6.87
C LEU A 99 -0.29 13.49 6.64
N THR A 100 0.97 13.92 6.43
CA THR A 100 1.33 15.33 6.24
C THR A 100 1.92 15.59 4.85
N ASP A 101 1.95 16.84 4.44
CA ASP A 101 2.60 17.26 3.21
C ASP A 101 4.09 16.92 3.23
N ASP A 102 4.73 17.15 4.37
CA ASP A 102 6.15 16.86 4.56
C ASP A 102 6.45 15.37 4.41
N ASP A 103 5.60 14.47 4.94
CA ASP A 103 5.75 13.03 4.79
C ASP A 103 5.69 12.61 3.32
N ILE A 104 4.71 13.14 2.59
CA ILE A 104 4.51 12.85 1.16
C ILE A 104 5.70 13.35 0.36
N ASP A 105 6.07 14.61 0.52
CA ASP A 105 7.16 15.23 -0.22
C ASP A 105 8.51 14.58 0.10
N ALA A 106 8.76 14.23 1.36
CA ALA A 106 9.95 13.49 1.77
C ALA A 106 9.99 12.09 1.14
N THR A 107 8.85 11.39 1.12
CA THR A 107 8.73 10.06 0.51
C THR A 107 8.98 10.13 -0.99
N LEU A 108 8.30 11.03 -1.71
CA LEU A 108 8.45 11.19 -3.15
C LEU A 108 9.90 11.53 -3.55
N ARG A 109 10.53 12.50 -2.86
CA ARG A 109 11.95 12.83 -3.08
C ARG A 109 12.88 11.68 -2.71
N GLY A 110 12.57 10.95 -1.63
CA GLY A 110 13.33 9.78 -1.21
C GLY A 110 13.29 8.66 -2.24
N VAL A 111 12.11 8.37 -2.76
CA VAL A 111 11.91 7.37 -3.82
C VAL A 111 12.66 7.78 -5.10
N ARG A 112 12.56 9.05 -5.51
CA ARG A 112 13.30 9.54 -6.70
C ARG A 112 14.82 9.35 -6.59
N ARG A 113 15.38 9.50 -5.38
CA ARG A 113 16.83 9.31 -5.13
C ARG A 113 17.29 7.85 -5.17
N VAL A 114 16.42 6.90 -4.81
CA VAL A 114 16.78 5.47 -4.78
C VAL A 114 16.44 4.75 -6.08
N LEU A 115 15.72 5.39 -7.01
CA LEU A 115 15.44 4.84 -8.32
C LEU A 115 16.63 4.97 -9.25
N ALA A 116 16.83 3.96 -10.08
CA ALA A 116 17.72 4.01 -11.23
C ALA A 116 17.15 4.94 -12.31
N ASP A 117 18.01 5.39 -13.24
CA ASP A 117 17.57 6.09 -14.44
C ASP A 117 16.60 5.22 -15.25
N GLY A 118 15.44 5.78 -15.61
CA GLY A 118 14.36 5.04 -16.25
C GLY A 118 13.60 4.08 -15.33
N GLY A 119 13.89 4.11 -14.03
CA GLY A 119 13.13 3.36 -13.02
C GLY A 119 11.71 3.90 -12.83
N ARG A 120 10.86 3.15 -12.12
CA ARG A 120 9.45 3.49 -11.93
C ARG A 120 9.08 3.47 -10.46
N PHE A 121 8.24 4.43 -10.06
CA PHE A 121 7.53 4.41 -8.79
C PHE A 121 6.05 4.16 -9.02
N LEU A 122 5.49 3.14 -8.39
CA LEU A 122 4.09 2.76 -8.49
C LEU A 122 3.45 2.83 -7.12
N PHE A 123 2.32 3.53 -7.01
CA PHE A 123 1.55 3.59 -5.78
C PHE A 123 0.07 3.76 -6.06
N ASP A 124 -0.74 3.44 -5.06
CA ASP A 124 -2.18 3.61 -5.11
C ASP A 124 -2.71 4.40 -3.92
N THR A 125 -3.82 5.08 -4.14
CA THR A 125 -4.63 5.74 -3.13
C THR A 125 -6.08 5.78 -3.59
N ARG A 126 -7.02 5.83 -2.64
CA ARG A 126 -8.44 5.94 -2.98
C ARG A 126 -8.78 7.34 -3.44
N ASN A 127 -9.67 7.43 -4.43
CA ASN A 127 -10.16 8.70 -4.92
C ASN A 127 -11.05 9.39 -3.87
N PRO A 128 -10.69 10.59 -3.37
CA PRO A 128 -11.49 11.32 -2.38
C PRO A 128 -12.88 11.72 -2.90
N ARG A 129 -13.05 11.86 -4.22
CA ARG A 129 -14.34 12.24 -4.83
C ARG A 129 -15.44 11.21 -4.64
N THR A 130 -15.06 9.93 -4.50
CA THR A 130 -16.01 8.84 -4.25
C THR A 130 -16.36 8.69 -2.77
N GLU A 131 -15.72 9.44 -1.87
CA GLU A 131 -15.93 9.43 -0.43
C GLU A 131 -16.07 8.01 0.17
N PRO A 132 -15.12 7.07 -0.09
CA PRO A 132 -15.30 5.67 0.26
C PRO A 132 -15.49 5.42 1.76
N TRP A 133 -15.05 6.36 2.61
CA TRP A 133 -15.24 6.30 4.07
C TRP A 133 -16.71 6.39 4.51
N ARG A 134 -17.62 6.87 3.65
CA ARG A 134 -19.07 6.87 3.93
C ARG A 134 -19.64 5.46 4.11
N ALA A 135 -19.03 4.47 3.44
CA ALA A 135 -19.35 3.07 3.58
C ALA A 135 -18.69 2.40 4.81
N TRP A 136 -17.79 3.11 5.52
CA TRP A 136 -17.14 2.56 6.72
C TRP A 136 -18.01 2.71 7.96
N THR A 137 -19.18 2.11 7.89
CA THR A 137 -20.14 2.01 8.99
C THR A 137 -20.30 0.54 9.39
N PRO A 138 -20.74 0.24 10.63
CA PRO A 138 -20.96 -1.14 11.04
C PRO A 138 -21.90 -1.91 10.11
N ALA A 139 -22.94 -1.25 9.56
CA ALA A 139 -23.91 -1.88 8.69
C ALA A 139 -23.38 -2.20 7.29
N GLN A 140 -22.57 -1.31 6.71
CA GLN A 140 -22.10 -1.44 5.31
C GLN A 140 -20.74 -2.15 5.18
N SER A 141 -19.91 -2.07 6.23
CA SER A 141 -18.57 -2.65 6.22
C SER A 141 -18.49 -3.99 6.94
N ALA A 142 -19.59 -4.51 7.48
CA ALA A 142 -19.60 -5.81 8.16
C ALA A 142 -19.16 -6.94 7.23
N ARG A 143 -18.17 -7.70 7.67
CA ARG A 143 -17.64 -8.88 6.97
C ARG A 143 -17.45 -10.01 7.97
N ARG A 144 -17.62 -11.23 7.49
CA ARG A 144 -17.30 -12.45 8.23
C ARG A 144 -16.28 -13.25 7.43
N ILE A 145 -15.23 -13.68 8.10
CA ILE A 145 -14.22 -14.56 7.53
C ILE A 145 -14.09 -15.78 8.42
N GLU A 146 -13.96 -16.93 7.79
CA GLU A 146 -13.57 -18.18 8.45
C GLU A 146 -12.13 -18.51 8.08
N SER A 147 -11.29 -18.72 9.07
CA SER A 147 -9.91 -19.14 8.87
C SER A 147 -9.58 -20.32 9.76
N HIS A 148 -8.69 -21.17 9.29
CA HIS A 148 -8.23 -22.33 10.05
C HIS A 148 -7.52 -21.93 11.35
N GLU A 149 -6.80 -20.81 11.34
CA GLU A 149 -6.00 -20.32 12.48
C GLU A 149 -6.85 -19.64 13.55
N PHE A 150 -7.79 -18.75 13.13
CA PHE A 150 -8.55 -17.87 14.03
C PHE A 150 -10.01 -18.31 14.22
N GLY A 151 -10.49 -19.30 13.46
CA GLY A 151 -11.91 -19.64 13.38
C GLY A 151 -12.71 -18.53 12.68
N ILE A 152 -13.94 -18.32 13.12
CA ILE A 152 -14.80 -17.27 12.59
C ILE A 152 -14.46 -15.93 13.24
N VAL A 153 -14.18 -14.92 12.40
CA VAL A 153 -13.93 -13.55 12.82
C VAL A 153 -14.90 -12.62 12.09
N ASP A 154 -15.69 -11.87 12.85
CA ASP A 154 -16.49 -10.77 12.33
C ASP A 154 -15.68 -9.47 12.41
N LEU A 155 -15.78 -8.65 11.37
CA LEU A 155 -15.13 -7.35 11.29
C LEU A 155 -16.12 -6.30 10.81
N HIS A 156 -15.99 -5.08 11.31
CA HIS A 156 -16.60 -3.89 10.72
C HIS A 156 -15.73 -2.65 10.97
N HIS A 157 -15.99 -1.62 10.18
CA HIS A 157 -15.36 -0.31 10.35
C HIS A 157 -16.35 0.69 10.96
N ALA A 158 -15.80 1.70 11.64
CA ALA A 158 -16.55 2.84 12.15
C ALA A 158 -15.69 4.11 12.03
N VAL A 159 -16.13 5.09 11.24
CA VAL A 159 -15.47 6.39 11.17
C VAL A 159 -15.62 7.12 12.49
N ARG A 160 -14.51 7.63 13.03
CA ARG A 160 -14.47 8.43 14.27
C ARG A 160 -14.42 9.92 14.01
N ALA A 161 -13.60 10.34 13.03
CA ALA A 161 -13.39 11.75 12.73
C ALA A 161 -12.94 11.92 11.28
N ILE A 162 -13.29 13.07 10.71
CA ILE A 162 -12.76 13.57 9.44
C ILE A 162 -12.20 14.96 9.74
N ASP A 163 -10.88 15.11 9.56
CA ASP A 163 -10.17 16.36 9.80
C ASP A 163 -9.43 16.75 8.51
N GLY A 164 -9.99 17.69 7.78
CA GLY A 164 -9.54 18.04 6.44
C GLY A 164 -9.50 16.80 5.52
N ALA A 165 -8.33 16.46 5.03
CA ALA A 165 -8.12 15.31 4.17
C ALA A 165 -7.87 13.99 4.94
N VAL A 166 -7.84 14.00 6.28
CA VAL A 166 -7.52 12.83 7.09
C VAL A 166 -8.78 12.23 7.69
N VAL A 167 -9.01 10.95 7.39
CA VAL A 167 -10.09 10.15 7.98
C VAL A 167 -9.51 9.23 9.04
N THR A 168 -10.04 9.33 10.26
CA THR A 168 -9.74 8.44 11.39
C THR A 168 -10.89 7.45 11.57
N PHE A 169 -10.59 6.18 11.61
CA PHE A 169 -11.59 5.12 11.77
C PHE A 169 -11.08 3.96 12.60
N ASP A 170 -12.02 3.27 13.25
CA ASP A 170 -11.75 2.02 13.92
C ASP A 170 -12.11 0.83 13.03
N THR A 171 -11.31 -0.21 13.17
CA THR A 171 -11.65 -1.56 12.73
C THR A 171 -11.87 -2.42 13.96
N HIS A 172 -13.08 -2.92 14.12
CA HIS A 172 -13.47 -3.80 15.21
C HIS A 172 -13.45 -5.25 14.73
N TYR A 173 -12.78 -6.13 15.48
CA TYR A 173 -12.71 -7.56 15.23
C TYR A 173 -13.35 -8.31 16.40
N ARG A 174 -14.24 -9.26 16.12
CA ARG A 174 -14.83 -10.16 17.10
C ARG A 174 -14.51 -11.61 16.73
N PHE A 175 -13.72 -12.26 17.58
CA PHE A 175 -13.37 -13.66 17.45
C PHE A 175 -14.49 -14.50 18.06
N ARG A 176 -15.18 -15.29 17.25
CA ARG A 176 -16.36 -16.06 17.70
C ARG A 176 -15.99 -17.25 18.58
N ARG A 177 -14.74 -17.71 18.55
CA ARG A 177 -14.28 -18.85 19.34
C ARG A 177 -14.31 -18.59 20.85
N ASP A 178 -13.94 -17.39 21.26
CA ASP A 178 -13.78 -16.99 22.67
C ASP A 178 -14.38 -15.62 23.00
N ASP A 179 -15.11 -15.07 22.05
CA ASP A 179 -15.76 -13.75 22.11
C ASP A 179 -14.77 -12.57 22.34
N THR A 180 -13.48 -12.77 22.06
CA THR A 180 -12.48 -11.71 22.16
C THR A 180 -12.80 -10.58 21.21
N LEU A 181 -12.68 -9.34 21.70
CA LEU A 181 -12.85 -8.12 20.93
C LEU A 181 -11.51 -7.40 20.81
N LEU A 182 -11.11 -7.07 19.57
CA LEU A 182 -9.96 -6.21 19.30
C LEU A 182 -10.42 -5.00 18.49
N THR A 183 -9.84 -3.86 18.79
CA THR A 183 -10.05 -2.63 18.02
C THR A 183 -8.71 -2.07 17.59
N ASN A 184 -8.61 -1.73 16.31
CA ASN A 184 -7.48 -1.02 15.73
C ASN A 184 -7.95 0.32 15.19
N THR A 185 -7.29 1.41 15.59
CA THR A 185 -7.56 2.74 15.05
C THR A 185 -6.56 3.05 13.94
N SER A 186 -7.06 3.47 12.79
CA SER A 186 -6.27 3.84 11.63
C SER A 186 -6.57 5.28 11.20
N ARG A 187 -5.58 5.93 10.59
CA ARG A 187 -5.70 7.25 9.98
C ARG A 187 -5.22 7.15 8.55
N LEU A 188 -6.02 7.62 7.61
CA LEU A 188 -5.68 7.64 6.19
C LEU A 188 -5.91 9.04 5.63
N ARG A 189 -4.97 9.51 4.82
CA ARG A 189 -5.08 10.77 4.12
C ARG A 189 -5.59 10.53 2.70
N PHE A 190 -6.52 11.36 2.27
CA PHE A 190 -7.13 11.36 0.95
C PHE A 190 -6.70 12.62 0.18
N ILE A 191 -6.09 12.45 -0.98
CA ILE A 191 -5.55 13.54 -1.79
C ILE A 191 -6.09 13.40 -3.21
N ALA A 192 -6.53 14.50 -3.80
CA ALA A 192 -7.00 14.52 -5.18
C ALA A 192 -5.84 14.35 -6.18
N GLN A 193 -6.12 13.70 -7.31
CA GLN A 193 -5.12 13.41 -8.33
C GLN A 193 -4.36 14.65 -8.82
N PRO A 194 -4.97 15.85 -9.04
CA PRO A 194 -4.22 17.03 -9.47
C PRO A 194 -3.18 17.50 -8.45
N GLU A 195 -3.47 17.38 -7.14
CA GLU A 195 -2.51 17.70 -6.09
C GLU A 195 -1.37 16.68 -6.06
N LEU A 196 -1.68 15.39 -6.17
CA LEU A 196 -0.67 14.33 -6.27
C LEU A 196 0.25 14.55 -7.47
N GLN A 197 -0.31 14.90 -8.63
CA GLN A 197 0.45 15.21 -9.84
C GLN A 197 1.44 16.35 -9.61
N ALA A 198 0.99 17.45 -9.00
CA ALA A 198 1.86 18.60 -8.70
C ALA A 198 3.03 18.19 -7.79
N ARG A 199 2.77 17.38 -6.75
CA ARG A 199 3.80 16.88 -5.82
C ARG A 199 4.77 15.92 -6.49
N VAL A 200 4.28 15.01 -7.34
CA VAL A 200 5.10 14.08 -8.13
C VAL A 200 6.07 14.84 -9.03
N ILE A 201 5.60 15.87 -9.74
CA ILE A 201 6.44 16.72 -10.58
C ILE A 201 7.46 17.50 -9.74
N ALA A 202 7.04 18.09 -8.61
CA ALA A 202 7.92 18.83 -7.71
C ALA A 202 9.01 17.96 -7.08
N ALA A 203 8.76 16.65 -6.94
CA ALA A 203 9.75 15.67 -6.46
C ALA A 203 10.75 15.22 -7.53
N GLY A 204 10.61 15.69 -8.78
CA GLY A 204 11.54 15.42 -9.88
C GLY A 204 11.17 14.22 -10.76
N PHE A 205 9.90 13.81 -10.76
CA PHE A 205 9.39 12.84 -11.73
C PHE A 205 8.84 13.60 -12.95
N PRO A 206 9.42 13.45 -14.15
CA PRO A 206 9.02 14.23 -15.32
C PRO A 206 7.66 13.82 -15.88
N ALA A 207 7.20 12.61 -15.59
CA ALA A 207 5.93 12.08 -16.07
C ALA A 207 5.35 11.04 -15.12
N ALA A 208 4.02 10.97 -15.06
CA ALA A 208 3.27 9.91 -14.41
C ALA A 208 2.05 9.54 -15.28
N ASP A 209 1.81 8.23 -15.43
CA ASP A 209 0.55 7.71 -15.96
C ASP A 209 -0.40 7.49 -14.79
N TRP A 210 -1.69 7.80 -14.99
CA TRP A 210 -2.72 7.68 -13.96
C TRP A 210 -3.81 6.72 -14.41
N CYS A 211 -4.04 5.67 -13.61
CA CYS A 211 -5.09 4.68 -13.83
C CYS A 211 -6.16 4.77 -12.74
N GLY A 212 -7.39 4.41 -13.08
CA GLY A 212 -8.56 4.56 -12.21
C GLY A 212 -9.02 3.28 -11.51
N ASP A 213 -8.48 2.13 -11.89
CA ASP A 213 -8.74 0.83 -11.31
C ASP A 213 -7.54 -0.09 -11.62
N TRP A 214 -7.56 -1.30 -11.13
CA TRP A 214 -6.58 -2.38 -11.31
C TRP A 214 -6.59 -2.97 -12.75
N ASP A 215 -6.90 -2.14 -13.70
CA ASP A 215 -6.73 -2.35 -15.15
C ASP A 215 -6.08 -1.08 -15.75
N PRO A 216 -5.59 -1.12 -16.98
CA PRO A 216 -4.91 0.01 -17.60
C PRO A 216 -5.85 1.16 -18.05
N ALA A 217 -7.10 1.19 -17.59
CA ALA A 217 -8.02 2.27 -17.92
C ALA A 217 -7.54 3.60 -17.32
N PRO A 218 -7.57 4.71 -18.08
CA PRO A 218 -7.21 6.02 -17.56
C PRO A 218 -8.07 6.42 -16.35
N PHE A 219 -7.45 7.17 -15.43
CA PHE A 219 -8.16 7.74 -14.30
C PHE A 219 -9.22 8.74 -14.74
N ASP A 220 -10.42 8.59 -14.22
CA ASP A 220 -11.53 9.54 -14.31
C ASP A 220 -11.89 10.03 -12.91
N GLU A 221 -11.82 11.36 -12.70
CA GLU A 221 -12.01 11.95 -11.37
C GLU A 221 -13.40 11.67 -10.78
N ALA A 222 -14.44 11.56 -11.64
CA ALA A 222 -15.81 11.42 -11.20
C ALA A 222 -16.19 9.96 -10.87
N THR A 223 -15.58 9.00 -11.53
CA THR A 223 -16.04 7.60 -11.51
C THR A 223 -15.02 6.59 -11.00
N SER A 224 -13.72 6.88 -11.11
CA SER A 224 -12.67 5.97 -10.65
C SER A 224 -12.68 5.82 -9.14
N ALA A 225 -12.65 4.60 -8.65
CA ALA A 225 -12.55 4.32 -7.20
C ALA A 225 -11.12 4.55 -6.68
N GLU A 226 -10.14 4.23 -7.51
CA GLU A 226 -8.71 4.31 -7.18
C GLU A 226 -8.03 5.43 -7.97
N ILE A 227 -6.92 5.92 -7.44
CA ILE A 227 -5.92 6.74 -8.12
C ILE A 227 -4.62 5.94 -8.08
N ILE A 228 -4.23 5.37 -9.20
CA ILE A 228 -3.02 4.56 -9.32
C ILE A 228 -2.01 5.33 -10.16
N ALA A 229 -0.83 5.59 -9.61
CA ALA A 229 0.24 6.32 -10.27
C ALA A 229 1.36 5.39 -10.73
N ILE A 230 1.85 5.61 -11.94
CA ILE A 230 3.08 5.00 -12.48
C ILE A 230 4.01 6.15 -12.86
N CYS A 231 4.86 6.59 -11.90
CA CYS A 231 5.80 7.67 -12.09
C CYS A 231 7.10 7.15 -12.71
N ARG A 232 7.66 7.87 -13.68
CA ARG A 232 8.94 7.52 -14.32
C ARG A 232 10.06 8.42 -13.82
N ALA A 233 11.24 7.83 -13.50
CA ALA A 233 12.41 8.54 -13.01
C ALA A 233 13.28 9.11 -14.15
#